data_c8174fe0e7bda8375d2a4136331bf6c5
#
_entry.id   c8174fe0e7bda8375d2a4136331bf6c5
#
_cell.length_a   1.000
_cell.length_b   1.000
_cell.length_c   1.000
_cell.angle_alpha   90.00
_cell.angle_beta   90.00
_cell.angle_gamma   90.00
#
_symmetry.space_group_name_H-M   'P 1'
#
loop_
_entity.id
_entity.type
_entity.pdbx_description
1 polymer ?
#
loop_
_entity_poly.entity_id
_entity_poly.type
_entity_poly.pdbx_seq_one_letter_code
_entity_poly.pdbx_strand_id
1 'polypeptide(L)'
;MSSNYAFRKQIINWSLLLFCGHTLAQESVLINSGAREFYREDQFYIALSYDLLSEVPASVATRGLIGGFQFGFIRDWPINGQGTWSVGTGIGLGYDRYGQNVIAQSSQGADPIWTIEQSPSAIDNNSLQISALEVPLELRWRTSDARTYKFWRLYAGAKWSQHVAARTVFTGQEGSETLTDIPQLRKGIWYATVAFGYGIFNAQLQWGLTPVLLEVQDSETQQSIGLRPIKLGIMFYIL
;
A
#
# COMPACT_ATOMS: atom_id res chain seq x y z
N MET A 1 21.23 -27.59 25.47
CA MET A 1 21.98 -27.39 24.20
C MET A 1 21.31 -27.97 22.95
N SER A 2 20.02 -28.31 22.94
CA SER A 2 19.33 -28.98 21.79
C SER A 2 18.30 -28.09 21.05
N SER A 3 18.01 -26.89 21.52
CA SER A 3 16.98 -26.02 20.90
C SER A 3 17.45 -25.27 19.62
N ASN A 4 18.76 -25.01 19.51
CA ASN A 4 19.28 -24.22 18.37
C ASN A 4 19.48 -25.01 17.07
N TYR A 5 19.41 -26.34 17.11
CA TYR A 5 19.58 -27.19 15.92
C TYR A 5 18.31 -27.33 15.08
N ALA A 6 17.14 -27.28 15.72
CA ALA A 6 15.87 -27.40 15.03
C ALA A 6 15.54 -26.13 14.20
N PHE A 7 15.87 -24.93 14.74
CA PHE A 7 15.64 -23.67 14.07
C PHE A 7 16.52 -23.48 12.81
N ARG A 8 17.78 -23.93 12.85
CA ARG A 8 18.70 -23.90 11.69
C ARG A 8 18.27 -24.83 10.56
N LYS A 9 17.70 -26.01 10.85
CA LYS A 9 17.18 -26.91 9.81
C LYS A 9 15.94 -26.39 9.10
N GLN A 10 15.07 -25.65 9.77
CA GLN A 10 13.92 -25.05 9.13
C GLN A 10 14.30 -23.92 8.16
N ILE A 11 15.26 -23.07 8.51
CA ILE A 11 15.72 -21.99 7.63
C ILE A 11 16.41 -22.54 6.37
N ILE A 12 17.16 -23.64 6.49
CA ILE A 12 17.83 -24.26 5.33
C ILE A 12 16.83 -24.92 4.37
N ASN A 13 15.73 -25.50 4.89
CA ASN A 13 14.70 -26.09 4.04
C ASN A 13 13.85 -25.03 3.28
N TRP A 14 13.67 -23.84 3.84
CA TRP A 14 12.96 -22.76 3.16
C TRP A 14 13.82 -22.08 2.08
N SER A 15 15.13 -22.00 2.28
CA SER A 15 16.06 -21.49 1.26
C SER A 15 16.22 -22.45 0.07
N LEU A 16 16.08 -23.75 0.26
CA LEU A 16 16.13 -24.73 -0.86
C LEU A 16 14.85 -24.70 -1.72
N LEU A 17 13.68 -24.39 -1.14
CA LEU A 17 12.42 -24.26 -1.89
C LEU A 17 12.38 -23.02 -2.79
N LEU A 18 13.09 -21.95 -2.42
CA LEU A 18 13.21 -20.74 -3.25
C LEU A 18 14.18 -20.93 -4.45
N PHE A 19 15.09 -21.89 -4.40
CA PHE A 19 16.07 -22.13 -5.48
C PHE A 19 15.59 -23.10 -6.56
N CYS A 20 14.56 -23.92 -6.31
CA CYS A 20 14.01 -24.86 -7.30
C CYS A 20 13.05 -24.22 -8.32
N GLY A 21 12.68 -22.95 -8.16
CA GLY A 21 11.77 -22.24 -9.09
C GLY A 21 12.44 -21.71 -10.36
N HIS A 22 13.75 -21.80 -10.53
CA HIS A 22 14.49 -21.10 -11.59
C HIS A 22 14.87 -21.95 -12.81
N THR A 23 14.53 -23.24 -12.86
CA THR A 23 14.95 -24.13 -13.93
C THR A 23 13.89 -24.46 -14.99
N LEU A 24 12.72 -23.86 -14.95
CA LEU A 24 11.65 -24.10 -15.95
C LEU A 24 11.43 -22.95 -16.95
N ALA A 25 12.35 -21.99 -17.05
CA ALA A 25 12.19 -20.80 -17.88
C ALA A 25 13.01 -20.82 -19.18
N GLN A 26 13.50 -21.95 -19.63
CA GLN A 26 14.21 -22.07 -20.93
C GLN A 26 13.71 -23.24 -21.75
N GLU A 27 12.47 -23.22 -22.17
CA GLU A 27 12.06 -23.88 -23.38
C GLU A 27 12.01 -22.84 -24.51
N SER A 28 12.98 -22.91 -25.41
CA SER A 28 12.94 -22.20 -26.68
C SER A 28 11.82 -22.79 -27.53
N VAL A 29 10.61 -22.24 -27.40
CA VAL A 29 9.50 -22.55 -28.30
C VAL A 29 9.87 -22.05 -29.69
N LEU A 30 10.10 -22.97 -30.61
CA LEU A 30 10.15 -22.70 -32.04
C LEU A 30 8.84 -22.05 -32.45
N ILE A 31 8.91 -20.79 -32.82
CA ILE A 31 7.79 -19.92 -33.12
C ILE A 31 7.09 -20.42 -34.37
N ASN A 32 5.91 -20.96 -34.20
CA ASN A 32 4.98 -21.18 -35.27
C ASN A 32 4.32 -19.82 -35.62
N SER A 33 4.74 -19.21 -36.72
CA SER A 33 4.40 -17.85 -37.18
C SER A 33 2.95 -17.67 -37.63
N GLY A 34 1.99 -18.03 -36.78
CA GLY A 34 0.56 -17.91 -37.06
C GLY A 34 -0.31 -17.46 -35.88
N ALA A 35 0.18 -17.57 -34.68
CA ALA A 35 -0.55 -17.08 -33.51
C ALA A 35 -0.22 -15.58 -33.29
N ARG A 36 -1.22 -14.70 -33.36
CA ARG A 36 -1.09 -13.31 -32.88
C ARG A 36 -0.68 -13.39 -31.43
N GLU A 37 0.62 -13.16 -31.13
CA GLU A 37 1.04 -12.95 -29.74
C GLU A 37 0.30 -11.72 -29.23
N PHE A 38 -0.60 -11.92 -28.27
CA PHE A 38 -1.22 -10.82 -27.56
C PHE A 38 -0.11 -10.06 -26.85
N TYR A 39 0.15 -8.82 -27.25
CA TYR A 39 1.09 -7.94 -26.58
C TYR A 39 0.69 -7.77 -25.12
N ARG A 40 1.52 -8.25 -24.22
CA ARG A 40 1.28 -8.28 -22.76
C ARG A 40 2.43 -7.57 -22.05
N GLU A 41 2.11 -6.71 -21.11
CA GLU A 41 3.09 -6.02 -20.26
C GLU A 41 2.94 -6.50 -18.83
N ASP A 42 3.78 -7.44 -18.44
CA ASP A 42 3.94 -7.81 -17.04
C ASP A 42 4.93 -6.81 -16.40
N GLN A 43 4.56 -6.16 -15.31
CA GLN A 43 5.29 -5.00 -14.81
C GLN A 43 5.55 -5.09 -13.30
N PHE A 44 6.77 -4.78 -12.90
CA PHE A 44 7.02 -4.36 -11.53
C PHE A 44 6.68 -2.88 -11.40
N TYR A 45 6.19 -2.48 -10.24
CA TYR A 45 5.95 -1.07 -9.94
C TYR A 45 6.60 -0.65 -8.63
N ILE A 46 7.02 0.60 -8.59
CA ILE A 46 7.41 1.32 -7.39
C ILE A 46 6.61 2.61 -7.36
N ALA A 47 6.00 2.93 -6.22
CA ALA A 47 5.24 4.15 -6.06
C ALA A 47 5.60 4.88 -4.76
N LEU A 48 5.57 6.20 -4.84
CA LEU A 48 5.70 7.12 -3.72
C LEU A 48 4.45 7.98 -3.67
N SER A 49 3.87 8.16 -2.51
CA SER A 49 2.68 8.99 -2.32
C SER A 49 2.85 10.01 -1.20
N TYR A 50 2.14 11.10 -1.34
CA TYR A 50 1.77 12.01 -0.26
C TYR A 50 0.34 11.68 0.15
N ASP A 51 0.13 11.41 1.44
CA ASP A 51 -1.13 10.87 1.92
C ASP A 51 -1.90 11.96 2.68
N LEU A 52 -3.03 12.36 2.14
CA LEU A 52 -3.99 13.26 2.79
C LEU A 52 -4.97 12.43 3.61
N LEU A 53 -5.47 13.02 4.69
CA LEU A 53 -6.54 12.44 5.49
C LEU A 53 -7.81 13.26 5.30
N SER A 54 -8.89 12.61 4.92
CA SER A 54 -10.23 13.18 4.85
C SER A 54 -11.14 12.59 5.92
N GLU A 55 -12.32 13.18 6.12
CA GLU A 55 -13.28 12.79 7.16
C GLU A 55 -12.70 12.83 8.58
N VAL A 56 -11.85 13.82 8.82
CA VAL A 56 -11.28 14.09 10.13
C VAL A 56 -11.96 15.32 10.76
N PRO A 57 -12.12 15.38 12.10
CA PRO A 57 -12.53 16.59 12.80
C PRO A 57 -11.64 17.78 12.43
N ALA A 58 -12.21 18.99 12.46
CA ALA A 58 -11.45 20.22 12.15
C ALA A 58 -10.25 20.45 13.10
N SER A 59 -10.28 19.85 14.28
CA SER A 59 -9.21 19.86 15.29
C SER A 59 -8.05 18.91 14.95
N VAL A 60 -8.24 17.97 14.01
CA VAL A 60 -7.17 17.07 13.59
C VAL A 60 -6.25 17.78 12.60
N ALA A 61 -5.01 17.95 13.00
CA ALA A 61 -3.97 18.58 12.19
C ALA A 61 -2.92 17.55 11.75
N THR A 62 -2.54 17.67 10.50
CA THR A 62 -1.44 16.92 9.91
C THR A 62 -0.11 17.42 10.43
N ARG A 63 0.78 16.52 10.87
CA ARG A 63 2.10 16.86 11.42
C ARG A 63 3.18 15.90 10.96
N GLY A 64 4.36 16.43 10.71
CA GLY A 64 5.53 15.65 10.35
C GLY A 64 5.45 15.02 8.96
N LEU A 65 6.17 13.92 8.76
CA LEU A 65 6.21 13.21 7.49
C LEU A 65 4.94 12.40 7.30
N ILE A 66 4.28 12.63 6.16
CA ILE A 66 3.10 11.90 5.73
C ILE A 66 3.34 11.39 4.33
N GLY A 67 3.20 10.11 4.13
CA GLY A 67 3.34 9.51 2.81
C GLY A 67 3.47 8.02 2.83
N GLY A 68 3.44 7.44 1.65
CA GLY A 68 3.50 6.02 1.43
C GLY A 68 4.57 5.61 0.42
N PHE A 69 5.02 4.40 0.60
CA PHE A 69 5.87 3.68 -0.35
C PHE A 69 5.18 2.37 -0.71
N GLN A 70 5.13 2.05 -2.01
CA GLN A 70 4.52 0.82 -2.50
C GLN A 70 5.43 0.19 -3.54
N PHE A 71 5.49 -1.12 -3.54
CA PHE A 71 6.12 -1.87 -4.61
C PHE A 71 5.38 -3.19 -4.84
N GLY A 72 5.39 -3.68 -6.07
CA GLY A 72 4.71 -4.91 -6.39
C GLY A 72 4.87 -5.31 -7.83
N PHE A 73 4.08 -6.30 -8.20
CA PHE A 73 4.03 -6.86 -9.53
C PHE A 73 2.57 -6.88 -10.02
N ILE A 74 2.36 -6.46 -11.26
CA ILE A 74 1.06 -6.51 -11.93
C ILE A 74 1.22 -7.27 -13.24
N ARG A 75 0.32 -8.22 -13.46
CA ARG A 75 0.20 -8.98 -14.68
C ARG A 75 -0.95 -8.45 -15.51
N ASP A 76 -0.68 -8.22 -16.79
CA ASP A 76 -1.66 -7.79 -17.76
C ASP A 76 -2.34 -8.96 -18.46
N TRP A 77 -3.66 -8.83 -18.61
CA TRP A 77 -4.51 -9.73 -19.38
C TRP A 77 -5.16 -8.91 -20.50
N PRO A 78 -4.59 -8.92 -21.74
CA PRO A 78 -5.15 -8.18 -22.86
C PRO A 78 -6.56 -8.65 -23.20
N ILE A 79 -7.49 -7.70 -23.39
CA ILE A 79 -8.89 -7.98 -23.73
C ILE A 79 -9.22 -7.64 -25.17
N ASN A 80 -8.28 -7.02 -25.91
CA ASN A 80 -8.42 -6.79 -27.35
C ASN A 80 -7.17 -7.24 -28.11
N GLY A 81 -7.34 -7.55 -29.37
CA GLY A 81 -6.27 -8.09 -30.23
C GLY A 81 -5.11 -7.11 -30.50
N GLN A 82 -5.28 -5.83 -30.24
CA GLN A 82 -4.25 -4.80 -30.36
C GLN A 82 -3.43 -4.63 -29.08
N GLY A 83 -3.90 -5.18 -27.93
CA GLY A 83 -3.27 -5.01 -26.63
C GLY A 83 -3.39 -3.60 -26.06
N THR A 84 -4.26 -2.74 -26.61
CA THR A 84 -4.49 -1.37 -26.12
C THR A 84 -5.36 -1.34 -24.88
N TRP A 85 -6.18 -2.37 -24.67
CA TRP A 85 -6.98 -2.58 -23.46
C TRP A 85 -6.58 -3.87 -22.78
N SER A 86 -6.43 -3.82 -21.47
CA SER A 86 -6.13 -4.99 -20.63
C SER A 86 -6.77 -4.86 -19.25
N VAL A 87 -6.89 -6.00 -18.57
CA VAL A 87 -7.16 -6.07 -17.15
C VAL A 87 -5.83 -6.38 -16.45
N GLY A 88 -5.42 -5.54 -15.52
CA GLY A 88 -4.24 -5.74 -14.69
C GLY A 88 -4.63 -6.26 -13.31
N THR A 89 -3.98 -7.32 -12.86
CA THR A 89 -4.10 -7.80 -11.47
C THR A 89 -2.73 -8.18 -10.94
N GLY A 90 -2.54 -8.07 -9.65
CA GLY A 90 -1.22 -8.28 -9.08
C GLY A 90 -1.19 -8.40 -7.57
N ILE A 91 0.00 -8.31 -7.04
CA ILE A 91 0.28 -8.32 -5.62
C ILE A 91 1.39 -7.32 -5.30
N GLY A 92 1.28 -6.64 -4.19
CA GLY A 92 2.26 -5.67 -3.74
C GLY A 92 2.35 -5.54 -2.24
N LEU A 93 3.32 -4.78 -1.80
CA LEU A 93 3.51 -4.37 -0.41
C LEU A 93 3.44 -2.86 -0.34
N GLY A 94 2.74 -2.36 0.66
CA GLY A 94 2.62 -0.94 0.98
C GLY A 94 3.09 -0.65 2.39
N TYR A 95 3.68 0.53 2.55
CA TYR A 95 3.99 1.11 3.84
C TYR A 95 3.53 2.56 3.84
N ASP A 96 2.69 2.92 4.81
CA ASP A 96 2.12 4.25 4.97
C ASP A 96 2.47 4.82 6.33
N ARG A 97 2.74 6.12 6.36
CA ARG A 97 2.96 6.89 7.57
C ARG A 97 2.06 8.12 7.60
N TYR A 98 1.19 8.18 8.60
CA TYR A 98 0.27 9.29 8.85
C TYR A 98 0.74 10.06 10.08
N GLY A 99 1.43 11.18 9.89
CA GLY A 99 1.80 12.10 10.95
C GLY A 99 0.64 13.04 11.28
N GLN A 100 0.22 13.08 12.55
CA GLN A 100 -0.99 13.78 12.98
C GLN A 100 -0.95 14.11 14.47
N ASN A 101 -1.94 14.87 14.97
CA ASN A 101 -2.09 15.20 16.38
C ASN A 101 -3.08 14.29 17.14
N VAL A 102 -3.49 13.16 16.55
CA VAL A 102 -4.33 12.17 17.27
C VAL A 102 -3.41 11.18 17.96
N ILE A 103 -3.40 11.19 19.28
CA ILE A 103 -2.55 10.35 20.14
C ILE A 103 -3.36 9.13 20.56
N ALA A 104 -2.76 7.95 20.45
CA ALA A 104 -3.27 6.73 21.04
C ALA A 104 -2.42 6.40 22.26
N GLN A 105 -3.07 6.25 23.42
CA GLN A 105 -2.43 5.89 24.69
C GLN A 105 -2.93 4.55 25.17
N SER A 106 -2.04 3.75 25.76
CA SER A 106 -2.43 2.48 26.37
C SER A 106 -3.31 2.72 27.59
N SER A 107 -4.33 1.87 27.74
CA SER A 107 -5.17 1.85 28.93
C SER A 107 -5.01 0.49 29.61
N GLN A 108 -4.87 0.47 30.93
CA GLN A 108 -4.65 -0.77 31.70
C GLN A 108 -5.81 -1.75 31.53
N GLY A 109 -5.60 -2.78 30.70
CA GLY A 109 -6.58 -3.84 30.48
C GLY A 109 -7.79 -3.47 29.61
N ALA A 110 -7.75 -2.34 28.93
CA ALA A 110 -8.79 -1.87 28.01
C ALA A 110 -8.18 -1.43 26.65
N ASP A 111 -9.05 -1.15 25.70
CA ASP A 111 -8.66 -0.61 24.40
C ASP A 111 -7.92 0.72 24.54
N PRO A 112 -7.01 1.05 23.61
CA PRO A 112 -6.33 2.33 23.58
C PRO A 112 -7.29 3.52 23.59
N ILE A 113 -6.95 4.53 24.40
CA ILE A 113 -7.67 5.80 24.47
C ILE A 113 -7.11 6.72 23.39
N TRP A 114 -7.99 7.35 22.63
CA TRP A 114 -7.63 8.25 21.55
C TRP A 114 -7.96 9.69 21.93
N THR A 115 -6.99 10.59 21.81
CA THR A 115 -7.13 12.01 22.17
C THR A 115 -6.57 12.88 21.05
N ILE A 116 -7.29 13.96 20.71
CA ILE A 116 -6.83 14.96 19.75
C ILE A 116 -6.09 16.04 20.55
N GLU A 117 -4.76 16.02 20.50
CA GLU A 117 -3.91 17.00 21.18
C GLU A 117 -3.98 18.36 20.47
N GLN A 118 -4.39 19.40 21.19
CA GLN A 118 -4.57 20.75 20.68
C GLN A 118 -3.29 21.60 20.80
N SER A 119 -2.40 21.22 21.71
CA SER A 119 -1.16 21.98 21.95
C SER A 119 -0.03 21.54 21.04
N PRO A 120 0.40 22.36 20.07
CA PRO A 120 1.50 21.99 19.18
C PRO A 120 2.80 21.67 19.89
N SER A 121 3.07 22.26 21.04
CA SER A 121 4.30 22.08 21.80
C SER A 121 4.32 20.77 22.62
N ALA A 122 3.18 20.10 22.81
CA ALA A 122 3.11 18.84 23.54
C ALA A 122 3.61 17.64 22.74
N ILE A 123 3.68 17.78 21.39
CA ILE A 123 4.02 16.69 20.48
C ILE A 123 5.33 17.01 19.75
N ASP A 124 6.36 16.22 19.97
CA ASP A 124 7.57 16.22 19.17
C ASP A 124 7.39 15.35 17.90
N ASN A 125 6.83 14.16 18.07
CA ASN A 125 6.50 13.24 17.00
C ASN A 125 5.25 12.44 17.33
N ASN A 126 4.32 12.34 16.39
CA ASN A 126 3.20 11.41 16.50
C ASN A 126 2.83 10.87 15.11
N SER A 127 2.74 9.56 14.98
CA SER A 127 2.41 8.94 13.70
C SER A 127 1.75 7.58 13.85
N LEU A 128 0.79 7.30 12.98
CA LEU A 128 0.27 5.96 12.71
C LEU A 128 1.02 5.41 11.49
N GLN A 129 1.63 4.26 11.64
CA GLN A 129 2.38 3.57 10.60
C GLN A 129 1.71 2.24 10.29
N ILE A 130 1.50 1.94 9.01
CA ILE A 130 0.78 0.75 8.56
C ILE A 130 1.58 0.08 7.45
N SER A 131 1.79 -1.23 7.60
CA SER A 131 2.29 -2.09 6.53
C SER A 131 1.14 -2.95 6.01
N ALA A 132 1.04 -3.08 4.69
CA ALA A 132 -0.07 -3.77 4.06
C ALA A 132 0.38 -4.67 2.91
N LEU A 133 -0.37 -5.76 2.72
CA LEU A 133 -0.38 -6.53 1.49
C LEU A 133 -1.45 -5.95 0.56
N GLU A 134 -1.09 -5.67 -0.68
CA GLU A 134 -1.96 -5.00 -1.63
C GLU A 134 -2.30 -5.90 -2.82
N VAL A 135 -3.57 -5.87 -3.24
CA VAL A 135 -4.05 -6.59 -4.41
C VAL A 135 -4.78 -5.61 -5.32
N PRO A 136 -4.12 -5.09 -6.37
CA PRO A 136 -4.73 -4.23 -7.37
C PRO A 136 -5.54 -5.03 -8.40
N LEU A 137 -6.63 -4.41 -8.86
CA LEU A 137 -7.42 -4.83 -10.03
C LEU A 137 -7.73 -3.57 -10.85
N GLU A 138 -7.20 -3.50 -12.06
CA GLU A 138 -7.21 -2.31 -12.88
C GLU A 138 -7.72 -2.61 -14.30
N LEU A 139 -8.57 -1.73 -14.84
CA LEU A 139 -8.79 -1.61 -16.27
C LEU A 139 -7.72 -0.67 -16.83
N ARG A 140 -6.98 -1.13 -17.80
CA ARG A 140 -5.80 -0.47 -18.33
C ARG A 140 -6.00 -0.12 -19.81
N TRP A 141 -5.87 1.15 -20.11
CA TRP A 141 -5.83 1.65 -21.48
C TRP A 141 -4.45 2.24 -21.79
N ARG A 142 -3.93 1.93 -22.96
CA ARG A 142 -2.63 2.40 -23.43
C ARG A 142 -2.59 2.61 -24.93
N THR A 143 -1.78 3.56 -25.37
CA THR A 143 -1.55 3.82 -26.80
C THR A 143 -0.33 3.04 -27.34
N SER A 144 0.15 2.02 -26.60
CA SER A 144 1.31 1.24 -27.01
C SER A 144 0.99 0.25 -28.13
N ASP A 145 2.00 -0.01 -28.95
CA ASP A 145 2.10 -1.18 -29.80
C ASP A 145 3.40 -1.95 -29.48
N ALA A 146 3.59 -3.12 -30.07
CA ALA A 146 4.78 -3.97 -29.83
C ALA A 146 6.14 -3.31 -30.20
N ARG A 147 6.14 -2.09 -30.76
CA ARG A 147 7.33 -1.38 -31.23
C ARG A 147 7.60 -0.06 -30.51
N THR A 148 6.64 0.42 -29.73
CA THR A 148 6.68 1.76 -29.11
C THR A 148 6.83 1.66 -27.59
N TYR A 149 7.97 2.09 -27.06
CA TYR A 149 8.25 2.09 -25.62
C TYR A 149 7.75 3.33 -24.87
N LYS A 150 7.39 4.40 -25.58
CA LYS A 150 6.89 5.65 -24.99
C LYS A 150 5.46 5.88 -25.44
N PHE A 151 4.51 5.69 -24.56
CA PHE A 151 3.08 5.78 -24.84
C PHE A 151 2.31 6.32 -23.65
N TRP A 152 1.09 6.79 -23.90
CA TRP A 152 0.17 7.22 -22.86
C TRP A 152 -0.48 6.02 -22.19
N ARG A 153 -0.66 6.14 -20.90
CA ARG A 153 -1.35 5.17 -20.05
C ARG A 153 -2.46 5.86 -19.26
N LEU A 154 -3.62 5.21 -19.19
CA LEU A 154 -4.70 5.57 -18.29
C LEU A 154 -5.23 4.27 -17.67
N TYR A 155 -5.07 4.15 -16.36
CA TYR A 155 -5.48 2.98 -15.60
C TYR A 155 -6.48 3.41 -14.54
N ALA A 156 -7.56 2.66 -14.38
CA ALA A 156 -8.57 2.92 -13.35
C ALA A 156 -9.05 1.58 -12.76
N GLY A 157 -9.28 1.56 -11.45
CA GLY A 157 -9.69 0.32 -10.83
C GLY A 157 -9.89 0.41 -9.33
N ALA A 158 -9.74 -0.73 -8.70
CA ALA A 158 -9.80 -0.87 -7.25
C ALA A 158 -8.57 -1.60 -6.72
N LYS A 159 -8.19 -1.30 -5.49
CA LYS A 159 -7.11 -1.98 -4.80
C LYS A 159 -7.58 -2.37 -3.41
N TRP A 160 -7.44 -3.63 -3.06
CA TRP A 160 -7.58 -4.12 -1.70
C TRP A 160 -6.24 -3.99 -0.98
N SER A 161 -6.24 -3.40 0.21
CA SER A 161 -5.08 -3.25 1.06
C SER A 161 -5.36 -3.95 2.39
N GLN A 162 -4.72 -5.10 2.62
CA GLN A 162 -4.82 -5.88 3.85
C GLN A 162 -3.72 -5.43 4.81
N HIS A 163 -4.08 -4.83 5.92
CA HIS A 163 -3.12 -4.41 6.94
C HIS A 163 -2.52 -5.65 7.63
N VAL A 164 -1.20 -5.78 7.60
CA VAL A 164 -0.45 -6.91 8.16
C VAL A 164 0.31 -6.53 9.43
N ALA A 165 0.68 -5.26 9.56
CA ALA A 165 1.26 -4.71 10.77
C ALA A 165 0.91 -3.23 10.88
N ALA A 166 0.73 -2.76 12.09
CA ALA A 166 0.55 -1.34 12.38
C ALA A 166 1.17 -0.98 13.72
N ARG A 167 1.54 0.29 13.86
CA ARG A 167 1.98 0.85 15.13
C ARG A 167 1.68 2.34 15.19
N THR A 168 1.33 2.83 16.39
CA THR A 168 1.39 4.26 16.70
C THR A 168 2.70 4.54 17.43
N VAL A 169 3.30 5.67 17.12
CA VAL A 169 4.49 6.17 17.81
C VAL A 169 4.22 7.60 18.24
N PHE A 170 4.21 7.81 19.53
CA PHE A 170 4.10 9.13 20.15
C PHE A 170 5.39 9.48 20.88
N THR A 171 5.84 10.73 20.78
CA THR A 171 6.91 11.33 21.56
C THR A 171 6.53 12.77 21.87
N GLY A 172 6.61 13.15 23.11
CA GLY A 172 6.29 14.48 23.59
C GLY A 172 6.92 14.76 24.94
N GLN A 173 6.56 15.88 25.54
CA GLN A 173 7.14 16.35 26.82
C GLN A 173 6.89 15.37 27.98
N GLU A 174 5.81 14.62 27.94
CA GLU A 174 5.43 13.65 28.99
C GLU A 174 6.07 12.26 28.78
N GLY A 175 6.82 12.06 27.71
CA GLY A 175 7.49 10.80 27.41
C GLY A 175 7.28 10.30 25.98
N SER A 176 7.52 9.00 25.79
CA SER A 176 7.37 8.32 24.52
C SER A 176 6.59 7.03 24.69
N GLU A 177 5.65 6.78 23.79
CA GLU A 177 4.84 5.57 23.79
C GLU A 177 4.76 4.98 22.37
N THR A 178 4.79 3.65 22.30
CA THR A 178 4.61 2.92 21.05
C THR A 178 3.60 1.80 21.27
N LEU A 179 2.50 1.82 20.51
CA LEU A 179 1.49 0.76 20.54
C LEU A 179 1.54 0.00 19.23
N THR A 180 1.55 -1.32 19.32
CA THR A 180 1.52 -2.23 18.16
C THR A 180 0.22 -3.03 18.10
N ASP A 181 -0.49 -3.14 19.22
CA ASP A 181 -1.83 -3.72 19.27
C ASP A 181 -2.87 -2.61 19.24
N ILE A 182 -3.55 -2.49 18.11
CA ILE A 182 -4.54 -1.45 17.83
C ILE A 182 -5.82 -2.14 17.38
N PRO A 183 -6.67 -2.60 18.32
CA PRO A 183 -7.91 -3.32 18.00
C PRO A 183 -8.87 -2.53 17.10
N GLN A 184 -8.85 -1.19 17.25
CA GLN A 184 -9.67 -0.29 16.43
C GLN A 184 -9.15 -0.12 15.00
N LEU A 185 -7.99 -0.66 14.64
CA LEU A 185 -7.51 -0.62 13.27
C LEU A 185 -8.33 -1.57 12.39
N ARG A 186 -8.89 -1.06 11.31
CA ARG A 186 -9.54 -1.88 10.29
C ARG A 186 -8.51 -2.82 9.66
N LYS A 187 -8.83 -4.12 9.57
CA LYS A 187 -7.89 -5.13 9.04
C LYS A 187 -7.53 -4.91 7.57
N GLY A 188 -8.40 -4.25 6.82
CA GLY A 188 -8.10 -3.90 5.44
C GLY A 188 -9.12 -2.92 4.88
N ILE A 189 -8.72 -2.20 3.84
CA ILE A 189 -9.56 -1.19 3.18
C ILE A 189 -9.48 -1.31 1.66
N TRP A 190 -10.54 -0.89 0.99
CA TRP A 190 -10.60 -0.72 -0.46
C TRP A 190 -10.20 0.70 -0.83
N TYR A 191 -9.44 0.81 -1.92
CA TYR A 191 -9.17 2.07 -2.60
C TYR A 191 -9.79 2.05 -3.99
N ALA A 192 -10.40 3.15 -4.42
CA ALA A 192 -10.57 3.47 -5.82
C ALA A 192 -9.25 4.06 -6.33
N THR A 193 -8.78 3.63 -7.50
CA THR A 193 -7.48 4.02 -8.04
C THR A 193 -7.60 4.58 -9.44
N VAL A 194 -6.84 5.63 -9.73
CA VAL A 194 -6.65 6.16 -11.09
C VAL A 194 -5.17 6.48 -11.25
N ALA A 195 -4.59 6.08 -12.38
CA ALA A 195 -3.22 6.44 -12.77
C ALA A 195 -3.21 6.92 -14.22
N PHE A 196 -2.45 7.98 -14.46
CA PHE A 196 -2.27 8.57 -15.78
C PHE A 196 -0.81 8.90 -16.00
N GLY A 197 -0.25 8.56 -17.15
CA GLY A 197 1.15 8.82 -17.41
C GLY A 197 1.64 8.59 -18.80
N TYR A 198 2.94 8.84 -18.98
CA TYR A 198 3.67 8.67 -20.23
C TYR A 198 5.00 7.98 -20.00
N GLY A 199 5.29 6.96 -20.78
CA GLY A 199 6.49 6.15 -20.60
C GLY A 199 6.49 5.45 -19.23
N ILE A 200 7.54 5.64 -18.45
CA ILE A 200 7.68 5.01 -17.14
C ILE A 200 7.05 5.83 -16.00
N PHE A 201 6.73 7.12 -16.23
CA PHE A 201 6.22 8.03 -15.21
C PHE A 201 4.70 8.08 -15.23
N ASN A 202 4.09 7.84 -14.09
CA ASN A 202 2.64 7.93 -13.94
C ASN A 202 2.30 8.69 -12.66
N ALA A 203 1.40 9.66 -12.77
CA ALA A 203 0.72 10.23 -11.62
C ALA A 203 -0.40 9.29 -11.19
N GLN A 204 -0.59 9.10 -9.89
CA GLN A 204 -1.65 8.27 -9.35
C GLN A 204 -2.44 8.99 -8.27
N LEU A 205 -3.73 8.67 -8.23
CA LEU A 205 -4.66 9.00 -7.16
C LEU A 205 -5.25 7.70 -6.61
N GLN A 206 -5.22 7.53 -5.28
CA GLN A 206 -5.90 6.43 -4.61
C GLN A 206 -6.79 7.02 -3.52
N TRP A 207 -8.07 6.71 -3.57
CA TRP A 207 -9.07 7.18 -2.63
C TRP A 207 -9.55 6.03 -1.77
N GLY A 208 -9.27 6.06 -0.46
CA GLY A 208 -9.78 5.10 0.50
C GLY A 208 -11.30 5.17 0.59
N LEU A 209 -11.97 4.04 0.37
CA LEU A 209 -13.44 3.97 0.39
C LEU A 209 -14.01 3.86 1.80
N THR A 210 -13.17 3.52 2.77
CA THR A 210 -13.53 3.42 4.19
C THR A 210 -12.42 4.01 5.06
N PRO A 211 -12.75 4.49 6.27
CA PRO A 211 -11.74 4.97 7.22
C PRO A 211 -10.85 3.80 7.68
N VAL A 212 -9.63 4.16 8.09
CA VAL A 212 -8.61 3.21 8.62
C VAL A 212 -8.96 2.75 10.03
N LEU A 213 -9.57 3.62 10.84
CA LEU A 213 -10.01 3.33 12.20
C LEU A 213 -11.49 2.99 12.26
N LEU A 214 -11.85 2.07 13.16
CA LEU A 214 -13.21 1.63 13.44
C LEU A 214 -13.75 2.38 14.66
N GLU A 215 -14.83 3.16 14.48
CA GLU A 215 -15.64 3.74 15.55
C GLU A 215 -14.83 4.42 16.69
N VAL A 216 -13.70 5.04 16.34
CA VAL A 216 -12.87 5.76 17.29
C VAL A 216 -13.46 7.13 17.56
N GLN A 217 -13.52 7.50 18.83
CA GLN A 217 -13.95 8.81 19.30
C GLN A 217 -12.85 9.46 20.14
N ASP A 218 -12.74 10.77 20.02
CA ASP A 218 -11.90 11.57 20.89
C ASP A 218 -12.40 11.50 22.33
N SER A 219 -11.50 11.24 23.27
CA SER A 219 -11.85 11.04 24.68
C SER A 219 -12.42 12.28 25.35
N GLU A 220 -12.05 13.47 24.89
CA GLU A 220 -12.48 14.75 25.46
C GLU A 220 -13.76 15.28 24.82
N THR A 221 -13.80 15.32 23.49
CA THR A 221 -14.88 15.95 22.72
C THR A 221 -15.94 14.98 22.24
N GLN A 222 -15.70 13.67 22.33
CA GLN A 222 -16.56 12.59 21.82
C GLN A 222 -16.78 12.69 20.30
N GLN A 223 -15.96 13.45 19.59
CA GLN A 223 -16.01 13.53 18.14
C GLN A 223 -15.48 12.26 17.49
N SER A 224 -16.15 11.78 16.44
CA SER A 224 -15.70 10.61 15.68
C SER A 224 -14.41 10.93 14.92
N ILE A 225 -13.39 10.09 15.09
CA ILE A 225 -12.11 10.18 14.39
C ILE A 225 -12.09 9.16 13.26
N GLY A 226 -12.50 9.57 12.07
CA GLY A 226 -12.35 8.77 10.86
C GLY A 226 -11.12 9.21 10.10
N LEU A 227 -10.12 8.34 9.93
CA LEU A 227 -8.93 8.63 9.13
C LEU A 227 -9.13 7.97 7.75
N ARG A 228 -9.68 8.70 6.78
CA ARG A 228 -9.86 8.19 5.42
C ARG A 228 -8.72 8.69 4.53
N PRO A 229 -7.83 7.80 4.03
CA PRO A 229 -6.67 8.22 3.26
C PRO A 229 -7.05 8.57 1.81
N ILE A 230 -6.44 9.64 1.31
CA ILE A 230 -6.38 10.01 -0.10
C ILE A 230 -4.90 10.12 -0.44
N LYS A 231 -4.41 9.25 -1.33
CA LYS A 231 -2.99 9.19 -1.70
C LYS A 231 -2.78 9.81 -3.07
N LEU A 232 -1.95 10.83 -3.14
CA LEU A 232 -1.49 11.46 -4.37
C LEU A 232 -0.02 11.09 -4.57
N GLY A 233 0.33 10.52 -5.70
CA GLY A 233 1.69 10.00 -5.87
C GLY A 233 2.16 9.89 -7.30
N ILE A 234 3.38 9.40 -7.40
CA ILE A 234 4.02 9.00 -8.65
C ILE A 234 4.29 7.51 -8.61
N MET A 235 4.07 6.86 -9.74
CA MET A 235 4.31 5.43 -9.92
C MET A 235 5.21 5.21 -11.12
N PHE A 236 6.20 4.36 -10.93
CA PHE A 236 7.15 3.93 -11.95
C PHE A 236 6.87 2.47 -12.29
N TYR A 237 6.65 2.18 -13.56
CA TYR A 237 6.54 0.82 -14.07
C TYR A 237 7.87 0.40 -14.69
N ILE A 238 8.35 -0.77 -14.27
CA ILE A 238 9.59 -1.39 -14.71
C ILE A 238 9.20 -2.73 -15.36
N LEU A 239 9.58 -2.88 -16.63
CA LEU A 239 9.34 -4.08 -17.46
C LEU A 239 10.44 -5.13 -17.22
#